data_9082a6187dba356fb80913dcf1e742f2
#
_entry.id   9082a6187dba356fb80913dcf1e742f2
#
_cell.length_a   1.000
_cell.length_b   1.000
_cell.length_c   1.000
_cell.angle_alpha   90.00
_cell.angle_beta   90.00
_cell.angle_gamma   90.00
#
_symmetry.space_group_name_H-M   'P 1'
#
loop_
_entity.id
_entity.type
_entity.pdbx_description
1 polymer ?
#
loop_
_entity_poly.entity_id
_entity_poly.type
_entity_poly.pdbx_seq_one_letter_code
_entity_poly.pdbx_strand_id
1 'polypeptide(L)'
;MQLEQQNILFFARTMGQGGTENVVLQLCEIFKPLVNKIVVCSCGGVNVERLHEMGISHYEIGDPENKNPKNIVQNYKKIKDIVDKEHITVIHTHHRMAAFYVRITGLYKYCRFINTSHNTFSNKRTLTRFAYKKASLIACGEMVKKNLSEVYGLNNVTVIHNAVKPFTDEIVIDEELKQDRASGKYLIGNIGRLSEQKGMEYFIKAIPSVIKQHPEAQFYIIGSGQDEEKLKEMSKGLPVKFLGYRTDIQILMSQLDLIVLSSLWEGLPLTPIEAFSVGKTIVATGVDGTLEIVRDGENGLLVEPRDEAGLAKKICWFIEHPEDQKLMEQKAKETFEDEFSFDILAQSYTDYYRSL
;
A
#
# COMPACT_ATOMS: atom_id res chain seq x y z
N MET A 1 -23.90 13.09 4.26
CA MET A 1 -24.75 12.18 5.09
C MET A 1 -24.42 12.37 6.57
N GLN A 2 -25.36 12.10 7.48
CA GLN A 2 -25.09 12.13 8.93
C GLN A 2 -24.34 10.86 9.30
N LEU A 3 -23.07 10.98 9.68
CA LEU A 3 -22.19 9.84 9.90
C LEU A 3 -22.60 9.02 11.12
N GLU A 4 -23.05 9.67 12.18
CA GLU A 4 -23.41 9.08 13.48
C GLU A 4 -24.55 8.05 13.37
N GLN A 5 -25.31 8.08 12.27
CA GLN A 5 -26.40 7.15 11.99
C GLN A 5 -26.01 6.01 11.04
N GLN A 6 -24.75 5.96 10.57
CA GLN A 6 -24.34 5.00 9.57
C GLN A 6 -23.79 3.72 10.20
N ASN A 7 -24.15 2.59 9.57
CA ASN A 7 -23.54 1.29 9.80
C ASN A 7 -22.75 0.93 8.53
N ILE A 8 -21.42 0.89 8.65
CA ILE A 8 -20.52 0.70 7.52
C ILE A 8 -20.04 -0.74 7.47
N LEU A 9 -20.15 -1.36 6.29
CA LEU A 9 -19.48 -2.61 5.94
C LEU A 9 -18.28 -2.31 5.05
N PHE A 10 -17.05 -2.48 5.56
CA PHE A 10 -15.86 -2.56 4.73
C PHE A 10 -15.71 -3.98 4.19
N PHE A 11 -15.68 -4.10 2.85
CA PHE A 11 -15.61 -5.39 2.19
C PHE A 11 -14.32 -5.49 1.37
N ALA A 12 -13.33 -6.18 1.93
CA ALA A 12 -12.05 -6.52 1.31
C ALA A 12 -12.04 -7.96 0.78
N ARG A 13 -11.02 -8.31 -0.01
CA ARG A 13 -10.80 -9.73 -0.37
C ARG A 13 -10.25 -10.49 0.81
N THR A 14 -9.14 -9.98 1.39
CA THR A 14 -8.44 -10.55 2.55
C THR A 14 -8.27 -9.48 3.61
N MET A 15 -7.90 -9.89 4.81
CA MET A 15 -7.29 -9.07 5.86
C MET A 15 -5.86 -9.57 6.11
N GLY A 16 -5.13 -9.88 5.04
CA GLY A 16 -3.74 -10.32 5.05
C GLY A 16 -2.75 -9.16 5.20
N GLN A 17 -1.55 -9.37 4.67
CA GLN A 17 -0.46 -8.38 4.67
C GLN A 17 -0.44 -7.63 3.34
N GLY A 18 -0.83 -6.37 3.35
CA GLY A 18 -0.80 -5.55 2.13
C GLY A 18 -1.29 -4.12 2.35
N GLY A 19 -1.00 -3.25 1.38
CA GLY A 19 -1.40 -1.85 1.43
C GLY A 19 -2.92 -1.65 1.48
N THR A 20 -3.68 -2.46 0.75
CA THR A 20 -5.15 -2.41 0.77
C THR A 20 -5.73 -2.71 2.15
N GLU A 21 -5.21 -3.74 2.81
CA GLU A 21 -5.62 -4.15 4.14
C GLU A 21 -5.27 -3.09 5.19
N ASN A 22 -4.10 -2.45 5.06
CA ASN A 22 -3.72 -1.32 5.91
C ASN A 22 -4.68 -0.13 5.74
N VAL A 23 -5.07 0.19 4.50
CA VAL A 23 -6.08 1.25 4.27
C VAL A 23 -7.42 0.90 4.92
N VAL A 24 -7.87 -0.36 4.87
CA VAL A 24 -9.10 -0.77 5.57
C VAL A 24 -8.99 -0.57 7.07
N LEU A 25 -7.85 -0.93 7.69
CA LEU A 25 -7.61 -0.69 9.12
C LEU A 25 -7.62 0.80 9.45
N GLN A 26 -6.97 1.63 8.64
CA GLN A 26 -6.97 3.09 8.81
C GLN A 26 -8.40 3.66 8.73
N LEU A 27 -9.20 3.21 7.75
CA LEU A 27 -10.59 3.63 7.64
C LEU A 27 -11.45 3.18 8.85
N CYS A 28 -11.19 1.98 9.36
CA CYS A 28 -11.82 1.52 10.59
C CYS A 28 -11.49 2.46 11.76
N GLU A 29 -10.24 2.87 11.89
CA GLU A 29 -9.80 3.80 12.93
C GLU A 29 -10.43 5.20 12.77
N ILE A 30 -10.41 5.74 11.55
CA ILE A 30 -11.00 7.04 11.23
C ILE A 30 -12.50 7.07 11.55
N PHE A 31 -13.22 6.06 11.11
CA PHE A 31 -14.68 6.08 11.19
C PHE A 31 -15.24 5.55 12.51
N LYS A 32 -14.48 4.78 13.30
CA LYS A 32 -14.95 4.21 14.57
C LYS A 32 -15.55 5.25 15.52
N PRO A 33 -14.95 6.43 15.76
CA PRO A 33 -15.51 7.47 16.62
C PRO A 33 -16.64 8.27 15.95
N LEU A 34 -16.87 8.14 14.65
CA LEU A 34 -17.75 9.01 13.87
C LEU A 34 -19.07 8.35 13.46
N VAL A 35 -19.15 7.01 13.49
CA VAL A 35 -20.31 6.26 12.99
C VAL A 35 -20.93 5.38 14.07
N ASN A 36 -22.16 4.93 13.84
CA ASN A 36 -22.84 4.05 14.78
C ASN A 36 -22.18 2.67 14.87
N LYS A 37 -21.79 2.09 13.71
CA LYS A 37 -21.20 0.74 13.65
C LYS A 37 -20.26 0.57 12.46
N ILE A 38 -19.21 -0.22 12.70
CA ILE A 38 -18.35 -0.74 11.62
C ILE A 38 -18.30 -2.26 11.69
N VAL A 39 -18.36 -2.87 10.52
CA VAL A 39 -18.19 -4.30 10.31
C VAL A 39 -17.21 -4.50 9.15
N VAL A 40 -16.36 -5.51 9.25
CA VAL A 40 -15.46 -5.89 8.16
C VAL A 40 -15.82 -7.29 7.66
N CYS A 41 -15.81 -7.48 6.34
CA CYS A 41 -16.04 -8.76 5.70
C CYS A 41 -14.89 -9.10 4.74
N SER A 42 -14.32 -10.29 4.85
CA SER A 42 -13.26 -10.80 3.99
C SER A 42 -13.11 -12.32 4.10
N CYS A 43 -12.17 -12.93 3.37
CA CYS A 43 -11.83 -14.35 3.57
C CYS A 43 -10.77 -14.58 4.68
N GLY A 44 -10.65 -13.64 5.65
CA GLY A 44 -9.72 -13.75 6.77
C GLY A 44 -8.32 -13.21 6.46
N GLY A 45 -7.41 -13.41 7.41
CA GLY A 45 -6.00 -12.99 7.36
C GLY A 45 -5.49 -12.50 8.71
N VAL A 46 -4.19 -12.27 8.81
CA VAL A 46 -3.50 -11.92 10.07
C VAL A 46 -3.99 -10.62 10.73
N ASN A 47 -4.52 -9.69 9.95
CA ASN A 47 -5.05 -8.43 10.47
C ASN A 47 -6.47 -8.55 11.09
N VAL A 48 -7.08 -9.74 11.08
CA VAL A 48 -8.38 -9.94 11.77
C VAL A 48 -8.23 -9.75 13.27
N GLU A 49 -7.12 -10.14 13.88
CA GLU A 49 -6.84 -9.92 15.29
C GLU A 49 -6.83 -8.42 15.63
N ARG A 50 -6.18 -7.59 14.81
CA ARG A 50 -6.17 -6.12 14.97
C ARG A 50 -7.57 -5.52 14.90
N LEU A 51 -8.47 -6.06 14.06
CA LEU A 51 -9.87 -5.63 14.04
C LEU A 51 -10.58 -5.95 15.37
N HIS A 52 -10.32 -7.14 15.94
CA HIS A 52 -10.88 -7.53 17.23
C HIS A 52 -10.35 -6.65 18.37
N GLU A 53 -9.05 -6.32 18.39
CA GLU A 53 -8.46 -5.37 19.33
C GLU A 53 -9.10 -3.98 19.23
N MET A 54 -9.47 -3.57 18.00
CA MET A 54 -10.24 -2.35 17.77
C MET A 54 -11.73 -2.48 18.16
N GLY A 55 -12.20 -3.65 18.59
CA GLY A 55 -13.61 -3.92 18.89
C GLY A 55 -14.51 -3.96 17.65
N ILE A 56 -13.96 -4.27 16.48
CA ILE A 56 -14.67 -4.32 15.20
C ILE A 56 -14.97 -5.78 14.85
N SER A 57 -16.24 -6.06 14.55
CA SER A 57 -16.67 -7.39 14.14
C SER A 57 -16.17 -7.74 12.74
N HIS A 58 -15.55 -8.91 12.59
CA HIS A 58 -15.17 -9.47 11.31
C HIS A 58 -16.07 -10.65 10.93
N TYR A 59 -16.53 -10.66 9.69
CA TYR A 59 -17.30 -11.76 9.10
C TYR A 59 -16.49 -12.44 8.00
N GLU A 60 -16.13 -13.69 8.25
CA GLU A 60 -15.39 -14.48 7.27
C GLU A 60 -16.32 -15.05 6.19
N ILE A 61 -15.93 -14.93 4.93
CA ILE A 61 -16.58 -15.51 3.75
C ILE A 61 -15.58 -16.36 2.96
N GLY A 62 -16.06 -17.13 1.98
CA GLY A 62 -15.16 -17.77 1.03
C GLY A 62 -14.41 -16.78 0.15
N ASP A 63 -13.21 -17.12 -0.36
CA ASP A 63 -12.45 -16.20 -1.22
C ASP A 63 -13.33 -15.67 -2.37
N PRO A 64 -13.53 -14.35 -2.47
CA PRO A 64 -14.33 -13.76 -3.53
C PRO A 64 -13.83 -14.05 -4.96
N GLU A 65 -12.55 -14.39 -5.12
CA GLU A 65 -11.99 -14.78 -6.43
C GLU A 65 -12.22 -16.27 -6.79
N ASN A 66 -12.61 -17.08 -5.84
CA ASN A 66 -12.95 -18.48 -6.10
C ASN A 66 -14.27 -18.57 -6.88
N LYS A 67 -14.17 -18.98 -8.15
CA LYS A 67 -15.27 -19.07 -9.10
C LYS A 67 -16.13 -20.32 -8.97
N ASN A 68 -15.88 -21.16 -7.97
CA ASN A 68 -16.72 -22.33 -7.72
C ASN A 68 -18.18 -21.89 -7.47
N PRO A 69 -19.18 -22.41 -8.19
CA PRO A 69 -20.57 -22.02 -8.03
C PRO A 69 -21.10 -22.13 -6.59
N LYS A 70 -20.65 -23.17 -5.85
CA LYS A 70 -21.00 -23.34 -4.43
C LYS A 70 -20.50 -22.19 -3.59
N ASN A 71 -19.24 -21.76 -3.81
CA ASN A 71 -18.65 -20.61 -3.11
C ASN A 71 -19.41 -19.32 -3.45
N ILE A 72 -19.76 -19.11 -4.72
CA ILE A 72 -20.51 -17.93 -5.16
C ILE A 72 -21.87 -17.85 -4.45
N VAL A 73 -22.62 -18.96 -4.41
CA VAL A 73 -23.95 -19.01 -3.76
C VAL A 73 -23.82 -18.80 -2.25
N GLN A 74 -22.82 -19.41 -1.61
CA GLN A 74 -22.59 -19.25 -0.18
C GLN A 74 -22.24 -17.78 0.17
N ASN A 75 -21.32 -17.16 -0.57
CA ASN A 75 -20.95 -15.76 -0.36
C ASN A 75 -22.14 -14.82 -0.62
N TYR A 76 -22.90 -15.06 -1.70
CA TYR A 76 -24.12 -14.31 -1.99
C TYR A 76 -25.08 -14.27 -0.79
N LYS A 77 -25.37 -15.43 -0.19
CA LYS A 77 -26.25 -15.54 0.98
C LYS A 77 -25.64 -14.84 2.20
N LYS A 78 -24.40 -15.21 2.55
CA LYS A 78 -23.70 -14.63 3.72
C LYS A 78 -23.65 -13.10 3.69
N ILE A 79 -23.33 -12.49 2.52
CA ILE A 79 -23.25 -11.02 2.41
C ILE A 79 -24.61 -10.37 2.65
N LYS A 80 -25.69 -10.97 2.13
CA LYS A 80 -27.05 -10.48 2.42
C LYS A 80 -27.39 -10.59 3.90
N ASP A 81 -27.14 -11.76 4.49
CA ASP A 81 -27.39 -12.01 5.91
C ASP A 81 -26.62 -11.02 6.81
N ILE A 82 -25.36 -10.70 6.46
CA ILE A 82 -24.54 -9.70 7.21
C ILE A 82 -25.21 -8.32 7.10
N VAL A 83 -25.57 -7.90 5.89
CA VAL A 83 -26.19 -6.58 5.67
C VAL A 83 -27.50 -6.43 6.44
N ASP A 84 -28.35 -7.46 6.42
CA ASP A 84 -29.64 -7.46 7.11
C ASP A 84 -29.44 -7.50 8.64
N LYS A 85 -28.58 -8.40 9.15
CA LYS A 85 -28.32 -8.58 10.58
C LYS A 85 -27.70 -7.34 11.23
N GLU A 86 -26.74 -6.72 10.54
CA GLU A 86 -25.98 -5.58 11.06
C GLU A 86 -26.60 -4.23 10.68
N HIS A 87 -27.77 -4.25 9.99
CA HIS A 87 -28.49 -3.06 9.51
C HIS A 87 -27.57 -2.11 8.72
N ILE A 88 -26.76 -2.66 7.79
CA ILE A 88 -25.77 -1.91 7.02
C ILE A 88 -26.42 -0.87 6.13
N THR A 89 -25.94 0.36 6.23
CA THR A 89 -26.42 1.49 5.41
C THR A 89 -25.41 1.90 4.34
N VAL A 90 -24.12 1.60 4.57
CA VAL A 90 -23.03 1.90 3.63
C VAL A 90 -22.19 0.64 3.42
N ILE A 91 -21.94 0.28 2.15
CA ILE A 91 -21.02 -0.78 1.77
C ILE A 91 -19.85 -0.14 1.02
N HIS A 92 -18.66 -0.22 1.60
CA HIS A 92 -17.43 0.25 0.97
C HIS A 92 -16.53 -0.94 0.62
N THR A 93 -16.35 -1.16 -0.67
CA THR A 93 -15.57 -2.28 -1.21
C THR A 93 -14.16 -1.84 -1.57
N HIS A 94 -13.17 -2.70 -1.29
CA HIS A 94 -11.76 -2.47 -1.58
C HIS A 94 -11.19 -3.48 -2.61
N HIS A 95 -12.08 -4.22 -3.27
CA HIS A 95 -11.69 -5.21 -4.26
C HIS A 95 -12.79 -5.38 -5.33
N ARG A 96 -12.38 -5.58 -6.60
CA ARG A 96 -13.30 -5.73 -7.73
C ARG A 96 -14.35 -6.84 -7.52
N MET A 97 -13.96 -7.99 -6.97
CA MET A 97 -14.91 -9.08 -6.73
C MET A 97 -15.84 -8.79 -5.56
N ALA A 98 -15.39 -8.04 -4.55
CA ALA A 98 -16.28 -7.55 -3.50
C ALA A 98 -17.39 -6.65 -4.10
N ALA A 99 -16.99 -5.69 -4.95
CA ALA A 99 -17.92 -4.86 -5.69
C ALA A 99 -18.88 -5.67 -6.60
N PHE A 100 -18.38 -6.72 -7.25
CA PHE A 100 -19.20 -7.64 -8.04
C PHE A 100 -20.29 -8.28 -7.19
N TYR A 101 -19.98 -8.77 -5.97
CA TYR A 101 -21.00 -9.34 -5.08
C TYR A 101 -22.06 -8.30 -4.69
N VAL A 102 -21.70 -7.06 -4.39
CA VAL A 102 -22.65 -5.98 -4.10
C VAL A 102 -23.61 -5.76 -5.29
N ARG A 103 -23.10 -5.91 -6.51
CA ARG A 103 -23.92 -5.76 -7.74
C ARG A 103 -24.88 -6.92 -7.94
N ILE A 104 -24.43 -8.19 -7.85
CA ILE A 104 -25.30 -9.35 -8.09
C ILE A 104 -26.33 -9.59 -6.98
N THR A 105 -26.01 -9.19 -5.74
CA THR A 105 -26.95 -9.25 -4.61
C THR A 105 -28.04 -8.16 -4.68
N GLY A 106 -27.82 -7.11 -5.48
CA GLY A 106 -28.72 -5.96 -5.56
C GLY A 106 -28.62 -4.99 -4.39
N LEU A 107 -27.69 -5.19 -3.44
CA LEU A 107 -27.53 -4.39 -2.22
C LEU A 107 -27.26 -2.90 -2.51
N TYR A 108 -26.63 -2.58 -3.64
CA TYR A 108 -26.44 -1.20 -4.10
C TYR A 108 -27.76 -0.38 -4.28
N LYS A 109 -28.90 -1.02 -4.20
CA LYS A 109 -30.22 -0.35 -4.27
C LYS A 109 -30.70 0.11 -2.89
N TYR A 110 -30.19 -0.49 -1.84
CA TYR A 110 -30.64 -0.29 -0.46
C TYR A 110 -29.57 0.36 0.42
N CYS A 111 -28.28 0.12 0.09
CA CYS A 111 -27.15 0.70 0.80
C CYS A 111 -26.43 1.68 -0.12
N ARG A 112 -25.82 2.72 0.45
CA ARG A 112 -24.83 3.51 -0.28
C ARG A 112 -23.65 2.61 -0.65
N PHE A 113 -23.27 2.65 -1.91
CA PHE A 113 -22.24 1.76 -2.43
C PHE A 113 -21.02 2.56 -2.86
N ILE A 114 -19.91 2.36 -2.18
CA ILE A 114 -18.62 2.99 -2.43
C ILE A 114 -17.61 1.92 -2.84
N ASN A 115 -16.68 2.26 -3.73
CA ASN A 115 -15.53 1.40 -4.03
C ASN A 115 -14.25 2.23 -4.10
N THR A 116 -13.22 1.83 -3.36
CA THR A 116 -11.85 2.33 -3.53
C THR A 116 -11.05 1.35 -4.38
N SER A 117 -10.46 1.86 -5.46
CA SER A 117 -9.51 1.14 -6.31
C SER A 117 -8.08 1.45 -5.89
N HIS A 118 -7.30 0.38 -5.65
CA HIS A 118 -5.93 0.47 -5.13
C HIS A 118 -4.83 0.19 -6.16
N ASN A 119 -5.20 -0.24 -7.38
CA ASN A 119 -4.25 -0.58 -8.44
C ASN A 119 -4.79 -0.22 -9.81
N THR A 120 -3.88 -0.08 -10.78
CA THR A 120 -4.18 -0.03 -12.19
C THR A 120 -4.41 -1.45 -12.74
N PHE A 121 -5.31 -1.60 -13.70
CA PHE A 121 -5.64 -2.87 -14.34
C PHE A 121 -5.78 -2.69 -15.84
N SER A 122 -5.51 -3.75 -16.62
CA SER A 122 -5.75 -3.78 -18.07
C SER A 122 -6.73 -4.89 -18.50
N ASN A 123 -7.16 -5.73 -17.55
CA ASN A 123 -7.92 -6.96 -17.82
C ASN A 123 -9.40 -6.89 -17.39
N LYS A 124 -10.19 -7.88 -17.82
CA LYS A 124 -11.58 -8.10 -17.37
C LYS A 124 -12.48 -6.86 -17.50
N ARG A 125 -12.35 -6.09 -18.59
CA ARG A 125 -13.02 -4.80 -18.82
C ARG A 125 -14.53 -4.84 -18.54
N THR A 126 -15.25 -5.80 -19.09
CA THR A 126 -16.70 -5.96 -18.92
C THR A 126 -17.08 -6.21 -17.46
N LEU A 127 -16.34 -7.10 -16.77
CA LEU A 127 -16.58 -7.42 -15.38
C LEU A 127 -16.33 -6.20 -14.47
N THR A 128 -15.23 -5.48 -14.69
CA THR A 128 -14.90 -4.27 -13.91
C THR A 128 -15.95 -3.18 -14.09
N ARG A 129 -16.35 -2.90 -15.34
CA ARG A 129 -17.44 -1.95 -15.62
C ARG A 129 -18.75 -2.35 -14.94
N PHE A 130 -19.13 -3.63 -15.02
CA PHE A 130 -20.31 -4.13 -14.34
C PHE A 130 -20.22 -3.94 -12.83
N ALA A 131 -19.10 -4.34 -12.21
CA ALA A 131 -18.92 -4.26 -10.77
C ALA A 131 -18.97 -2.80 -10.26
N TYR A 132 -18.35 -1.86 -10.97
CA TYR A 132 -18.15 -0.49 -10.48
C TYR A 132 -19.22 0.52 -10.92
N LYS A 133 -20.02 0.22 -11.98
CA LYS A 133 -20.94 1.17 -12.62
C LYS A 133 -21.93 1.89 -11.67
N LYS A 134 -22.23 1.31 -10.51
CA LYS A 134 -23.18 1.87 -9.53
C LYS A 134 -22.53 2.28 -8.21
N ALA A 135 -21.23 2.21 -8.14
CA ALA A 135 -20.46 2.66 -6.98
C ALA A 135 -20.12 4.15 -7.12
N SER A 136 -20.09 4.86 -5.99
CA SER A 136 -19.31 6.08 -5.86
C SER A 136 -17.84 5.68 -5.82
N LEU A 137 -17.04 6.15 -6.78
CA LEU A 137 -15.69 5.63 -7.00
C LEU A 137 -14.63 6.51 -6.37
N ILE A 138 -13.72 5.88 -5.65
CA ILE A 138 -12.50 6.47 -5.13
C ILE A 138 -11.31 5.77 -5.79
N ALA A 139 -10.30 6.53 -6.19
CA ALA A 139 -9.00 6.05 -6.62
C ALA A 139 -7.95 6.49 -5.60
N CYS A 140 -7.00 5.60 -5.27
CA CYS A 140 -5.92 5.93 -4.34
C CYS A 140 -4.87 6.89 -4.92
N GLY A 141 -4.95 7.24 -6.21
CA GLY A 141 -4.08 8.18 -6.92
C GLY A 141 -4.62 8.54 -8.30
N GLU A 142 -4.07 9.59 -8.91
CA GLU A 142 -4.51 10.09 -10.22
C GLU A 142 -4.27 9.07 -11.35
N MET A 143 -3.19 8.28 -11.27
CA MET A 143 -2.93 7.21 -12.25
C MET A 143 -4.00 6.11 -12.19
N VAL A 144 -4.49 5.77 -11.00
CA VAL A 144 -5.60 4.82 -10.84
C VAL A 144 -6.91 5.42 -11.37
N LYS A 145 -7.19 6.70 -11.11
CA LYS A 145 -8.34 7.42 -11.69
C LYS A 145 -8.26 7.45 -13.22
N LYS A 146 -7.10 7.80 -13.79
CA LYS A 146 -6.86 7.78 -15.23
C LYS A 146 -7.12 6.39 -15.82
N ASN A 147 -6.60 5.35 -15.17
CA ASN A 147 -6.85 3.96 -15.57
C ASN A 147 -8.35 3.61 -15.56
N LEU A 148 -9.08 3.98 -14.51
CA LEU A 148 -10.53 3.75 -14.42
C LEU A 148 -11.30 4.46 -15.54
N SER A 149 -10.92 5.68 -15.91
CA SER A 149 -11.60 6.46 -16.95
C SER A 149 -11.23 5.98 -18.36
N GLU A 150 -9.95 5.83 -18.69
CA GLU A 150 -9.49 5.50 -20.04
C GLU A 150 -9.71 4.04 -20.41
N VAL A 151 -9.38 3.11 -19.51
CA VAL A 151 -9.52 1.67 -19.79
C VAL A 151 -10.94 1.19 -19.60
N TYR A 152 -11.63 1.70 -18.57
CA TYR A 152 -12.96 1.17 -18.19
C TYR A 152 -14.11 2.13 -18.51
N GLY A 153 -13.86 3.38 -18.90
CA GLY A 153 -14.88 4.38 -19.18
C GLY A 153 -15.71 4.71 -17.93
N LEU A 154 -15.08 4.76 -16.77
CA LEU A 154 -15.68 5.10 -15.48
C LEU A 154 -15.20 6.50 -15.09
N ASN A 155 -16.09 7.46 -15.23
CA ASN A 155 -15.74 8.87 -15.07
C ASN A 155 -16.08 9.43 -13.70
N ASN A 156 -16.49 10.06 -13.04
CA ASN A 156 -16.82 10.47 -11.66
C ASN A 156 -16.03 9.71 -10.59
N VAL A 157 -14.72 9.76 -10.69
CA VAL A 157 -13.80 9.15 -9.75
C VAL A 157 -13.15 10.25 -8.90
N THR A 158 -13.34 10.19 -7.60
CA THR A 158 -12.64 11.07 -6.64
C THR A 158 -11.28 10.47 -6.31
N VAL A 159 -10.24 11.28 -6.24
CA VAL A 159 -8.93 10.83 -5.75
C VAL A 159 -8.84 11.14 -4.27
N ILE A 160 -8.45 10.12 -3.49
CA ILE A 160 -8.04 10.25 -2.09
C ILE A 160 -6.78 9.41 -1.95
N HIS A 161 -5.66 10.08 -1.75
CA HIS A 161 -4.37 9.43 -1.66
C HIS A 161 -4.30 8.50 -0.45
N ASN A 162 -3.54 7.39 -0.59
CA ASN A 162 -3.12 6.60 0.56
C ASN A 162 -2.25 7.45 1.47
N ALA A 163 -2.25 7.13 2.76
CA ALA A 163 -1.45 7.82 3.75
C ALA A 163 -0.90 6.83 4.78
N VAL A 164 0.02 7.28 5.60
CA VAL A 164 0.50 6.55 6.77
C VAL A 164 0.45 7.46 8.01
N LYS A 165 0.49 6.84 9.17
CA LYS A 165 0.58 7.60 10.43
C LYS A 165 1.95 8.27 10.54
N PRO A 166 2.02 9.46 11.14
CA PRO A 166 3.30 10.03 11.53
C PRO A 166 4.08 9.05 12.40
N PHE A 167 5.38 9.02 12.18
CA PHE A 167 6.27 8.23 13.03
C PHE A 167 6.42 8.90 14.39
N THR A 168 5.92 8.23 15.43
CA THR A 168 5.95 8.72 16.83
C THR A 168 6.55 7.70 17.79
N ASP A 169 6.89 6.51 17.30
CA ASP A 169 7.36 5.43 18.14
C ASP A 169 8.80 5.69 18.65
N GLU A 170 9.12 5.14 19.83
CA GLU A 170 10.50 5.07 20.27
C GLU A 170 11.30 4.19 19.31
N ILE A 171 12.47 4.67 18.91
CA ILE A 171 13.37 3.92 18.03
C ILE A 171 13.94 2.73 18.80
N VAL A 172 13.39 1.56 18.60
CA VAL A 172 13.99 0.31 19.03
C VAL A 172 15.09 -0.04 18.02
N ILE A 173 16.33 0.00 18.48
CA ILE A 173 17.50 -0.23 17.61
C ILE A 173 17.55 -1.70 17.20
N ASP A 174 17.54 -1.95 15.89
CA ASP A 174 17.77 -3.28 15.34
C ASP A 174 19.27 -3.62 15.48
N GLU A 175 19.59 -4.69 16.18
CA GLU A 175 20.97 -5.04 16.52
C GLU A 175 21.82 -5.39 15.29
N GLU A 176 21.22 -5.90 14.22
CA GLU A 176 21.95 -6.21 12.99
C GLU A 176 22.31 -4.93 12.23
N LEU A 177 21.38 -3.99 12.08
CA LEU A 177 21.64 -2.68 11.49
C LEU A 177 22.68 -1.90 12.31
N LYS A 178 22.58 -1.97 13.64
CA LYS A 178 23.53 -1.32 14.57
C LYS A 178 24.96 -1.82 14.41
N GLN A 179 25.14 -3.14 14.32
CA GLN A 179 26.45 -3.74 14.11
C GLN A 179 27.09 -3.32 12.79
N ASP A 180 26.30 -3.34 11.71
CA ASP A 180 26.79 -2.92 10.40
C ASP A 180 27.13 -1.43 10.38
N ARG A 181 26.30 -0.58 10.98
CA ARG A 181 26.61 0.86 11.13
C ARG A 181 27.84 1.11 11.95
N ALA A 182 28.04 0.39 13.06
CA ALA A 182 29.23 0.49 13.90
C ALA A 182 30.53 0.05 13.15
N SER A 183 30.36 -0.78 12.10
CA SER A 183 31.46 -1.19 11.20
C SER A 183 31.69 -0.20 10.04
N GLY A 184 31.02 0.98 10.06
CA GLY A 184 31.19 2.01 9.05
C GLY A 184 30.44 1.73 7.74
N LYS A 185 29.41 0.86 7.75
CA LYS A 185 28.62 0.54 6.57
C LYS A 185 27.56 1.61 6.28
N TYR A 186 27.31 1.84 4.99
CA TYR A 186 26.18 2.63 4.48
C TYR A 186 25.02 1.68 4.21
N LEU A 187 23.89 1.88 4.89
CA LEU A 187 22.79 0.91 4.97
C LEU A 187 21.69 1.23 3.98
N ILE A 188 21.43 0.32 3.04
CA ILE A 188 20.47 0.52 1.92
C ILE A 188 19.38 -0.55 2.01
N GLY A 189 18.10 -0.16 2.10
CA GLY A 189 16.97 -1.07 2.22
C GLY A 189 16.02 -1.05 1.04
N ASN A 190 15.59 -2.25 0.60
CA ASN A 190 14.44 -2.41 -0.29
C ASN A 190 13.34 -3.16 0.46
N ILE A 191 12.17 -2.54 0.57
CA ILE A 191 11.10 -2.98 1.46
C ILE A 191 9.83 -3.27 0.66
N GLY A 192 9.25 -4.45 0.85
CA GLY A 192 8.01 -4.82 0.22
C GLY A 192 7.80 -6.32 0.07
N ARG A 193 6.68 -6.70 -0.54
CA ARG A 193 6.39 -8.11 -0.83
C ARG A 193 7.41 -8.67 -1.82
N LEU A 194 7.97 -9.84 -1.56
CA LEU A 194 8.91 -10.51 -2.47
C LEU A 194 8.13 -11.15 -3.63
N SER A 195 7.87 -10.36 -4.67
CA SER A 195 7.08 -10.71 -5.83
C SER A 195 7.58 -9.98 -7.08
N GLU A 196 7.25 -10.47 -8.27
CA GLU A 196 7.59 -9.85 -9.55
C GLU A 196 7.26 -8.35 -9.58
N GLN A 197 6.09 -7.95 -9.04
CA GLN A 197 5.66 -6.55 -8.99
C GLN A 197 6.71 -5.64 -8.38
N LYS A 198 7.36 -6.06 -7.29
CA LYS A 198 8.32 -5.24 -6.54
C LYS A 198 9.71 -5.19 -7.16
N GLY A 199 9.98 -6.01 -8.20
CA GLY A 199 11.17 -5.91 -9.03
C GLY A 199 12.49 -6.00 -8.24
N MET A 200 12.51 -6.67 -7.08
CA MET A 200 13.71 -6.73 -6.22
C MET A 200 14.91 -7.40 -6.90
N GLU A 201 14.68 -8.16 -7.96
CA GLU A 201 15.76 -8.71 -8.79
C GLU A 201 16.62 -7.61 -9.43
N TYR A 202 16.04 -6.46 -9.79
CA TYR A 202 16.79 -5.33 -10.39
C TYR A 202 17.62 -4.60 -9.32
N PHE A 203 17.11 -4.53 -8.08
CA PHE A 203 17.91 -4.07 -6.95
C PHE A 203 19.11 -4.95 -6.70
N ILE A 204 18.95 -6.29 -6.66
CA ILE A 204 20.06 -7.24 -6.50
C ILE A 204 21.07 -7.12 -7.65
N LYS A 205 20.60 -7.00 -8.91
CA LYS A 205 21.46 -6.84 -10.09
C LYS A 205 22.28 -5.53 -10.07
N ALA A 206 21.79 -4.49 -9.43
CA ALA A 206 22.50 -3.22 -9.27
C ALA A 206 23.69 -3.31 -8.29
N ILE A 207 23.63 -4.22 -7.29
CA ILE A 207 24.59 -4.30 -6.19
C ILE A 207 26.05 -4.46 -6.64
N PRO A 208 26.41 -5.35 -7.60
CA PRO A 208 27.81 -5.48 -8.02
C PRO A 208 28.44 -4.18 -8.51
N SER A 209 27.64 -3.32 -9.19
CA SER A 209 28.11 -2.02 -9.66
C SER A 209 28.30 -1.02 -8.54
N VAL A 210 27.46 -1.07 -7.51
CA VAL A 210 27.58 -0.20 -6.32
C VAL A 210 28.80 -0.60 -5.49
N ILE A 211 28.94 -1.87 -5.10
CA ILE A 211 30.03 -2.32 -4.24
C ILE A 211 31.41 -2.21 -4.88
N LYS A 212 31.48 -2.16 -6.21
CA LYS A 212 32.73 -1.89 -6.92
C LYS A 212 33.26 -0.49 -6.64
N GLN A 213 32.40 0.49 -6.39
CA GLN A 213 32.73 1.88 -6.11
C GLN A 213 32.68 2.17 -4.60
N HIS A 214 31.72 1.56 -3.92
CA HIS A 214 31.41 1.76 -2.50
C HIS A 214 31.36 0.41 -1.76
N PRO A 215 32.53 -0.18 -1.41
CA PRO A 215 32.58 -1.48 -0.71
C PRO A 215 32.04 -1.44 0.72
N GLU A 216 31.82 -0.25 1.26
CA GLU A 216 31.13 -0.02 2.53
C GLU A 216 29.61 -0.20 2.45
N ALA A 217 29.00 -0.26 1.26
CA ALA A 217 27.55 -0.41 1.10
C ALA A 217 27.08 -1.79 1.58
N GLN A 218 26.06 -1.79 2.42
CA GLN A 218 25.35 -2.97 2.94
C GLN A 218 23.89 -2.92 2.52
N PHE A 219 23.35 -4.02 2.02
CA PHE A 219 22.01 -4.08 1.45
C PHE A 219 21.10 -4.95 2.30
N TYR A 220 19.83 -4.50 2.42
CA TYR A 220 18.78 -5.20 3.15
C TYR A 220 17.56 -5.41 2.26
N ILE A 221 17.00 -6.61 2.30
CA ILE A 221 15.72 -6.96 1.71
C ILE A 221 14.75 -7.27 2.86
N ILE A 222 13.69 -6.47 2.98
CA ILE A 222 12.74 -6.53 4.08
C ILE A 222 11.36 -6.87 3.54
N GLY A 223 10.85 -8.02 3.94
CA GLY A 223 9.56 -8.55 3.49
C GLY A 223 9.60 -10.06 3.29
N SER A 224 8.50 -10.60 2.81
CA SER A 224 8.35 -12.01 2.45
C SER A 224 7.52 -12.17 1.18
N GLY A 225 7.59 -13.31 0.51
CA GLY A 225 6.81 -13.57 -0.67
C GLY A 225 7.29 -14.76 -1.48
N GLN A 226 6.59 -15.02 -2.59
CA GLN A 226 6.82 -16.19 -3.43
C GLN A 226 8.19 -16.24 -4.11
N ASP A 227 8.84 -15.07 -4.29
CA ASP A 227 10.13 -14.96 -4.98
C ASP A 227 11.34 -15.06 -4.02
N GLU A 228 11.11 -15.29 -2.72
CA GLU A 228 12.14 -15.24 -1.68
C GLU A 228 13.34 -16.15 -1.99
N GLU A 229 13.09 -17.42 -2.31
CA GLU A 229 14.17 -18.38 -2.61
C GLU A 229 14.96 -17.97 -3.88
N LYS A 230 14.27 -17.48 -4.92
CA LYS A 230 14.90 -16.95 -6.13
C LYS A 230 15.83 -15.79 -5.80
N LEU A 231 15.36 -14.85 -4.98
CA LEU A 231 16.10 -13.64 -4.62
C LEU A 231 17.33 -13.98 -3.73
N LYS A 232 17.18 -14.92 -2.79
CA LYS A 232 18.31 -15.42 -1.98
C LYS A 232 19.38 -16.09 -2.86
N GLU A 233 18.97 -16.89 -3.85
CA GLU A 233 19.92 -17.51 -4.79
C GLU A 233 20.66 -16.46 -5.61
N MET A 234 19.94 -15.43 -6.12
CA MET A 234 20.54 -14.35 -6.89
C MET A 234 21.54 -13.49 -6.10
N SER A 235 21.35 -13.41 -4.78
CA SER A 235 22.18 -12.58 -3.88
C SER A 235 23.39 -13.31 -3.30
N LYS A 236 23.63 -14.58 -3.65
CA LYS A 236 24.78 -15.34 -3.16
C LYS A 236 26.10 -14.64 -3.45
N GLY A 237 26.91 -14.45 -2.42
CA GLY A 237 28.21 -13.77 -2.53
C GLY A 237 28.13 -12.24 -2.56
N LEU A 238 26.95 -11.66 -2.47
CA LEU A 238 26.74 -10.21 -2.34
C LEU A 238 26.47 -9.83 -0.87
N PRO A 239 26.78 -8.59 -0.46
CA PRO A 239 26.51 -8.09 0.89
C PRO A 239 25.00 -7.78 1.06
N VAL A 240 24.17 -8.79 1.00
CA VAL A 240 22.70 -8.69 1.13
C VAL A 240 22.22 -9.49 2.33
N LYS A 241 21.42 -8.86 3.18
CA LYS A 241 20.76 -9.49 4.32
C LYS A 241 19.25 -9.47 4.13
N PHE A 242 18.59 -10.59 4.43
CA PHE A 242 17.15 -10.73 4.39
C PHE A 242 16.61 -10.69 5.81
N LEU A 243 15.84 -9.64 6.14
CA LEU A 243 15.26 -9.47 7.49
C LEU A 243 13.86 -10.11 7.61
N GLY A 244 13.37 -10.76 6.54
CA GLY A 244 12.05 -11.37 6.54
C GLY A 244 10.90 -10.36 6.66
N TYR A 245 9.72 -10.85 7.00
CA TYR A 245 8.57 -10.00 7.24
C TYR A 245 8.69 -9.25 8.57
N ARG A 246 8.48 -7.94 8.51
CA ARG A 246 8.56 -7.06 9.68
C ARG A 246 7.29 -6.20 9.77
N THR A 247 6.88 -5.85 10.97
CA THR A 247 5.74 -4.96 11.26
C THR A 247 6.19 -3.57 11.70
N ASP A 248 7.44 -3.42 12.11
CA ASP A 248 8.10 -2.21 12.58
C ASP A 248 8.84 -1.48 11.46
N ILE A 249 8.22 -1.37 10.29
CA ILE A 249 8.85 -0.87 9.06
C ILE A 249 9.40 0.54 9.20
N GLN A 250 8.64 1.47 9.80
CA GLN A 250 9.10 2.85 9.98
C GLN A 250 10.30 2.92 10.93
N ILE A 251 10.34 2.08 11.98
CA ILE A 251 11.51 1.96 12.88
C ILE A 251 12.74 1.50 12.10
N LEU A 252 12.61 0.49 11.24
CA LEU A 252 13.73 0.02 10.41
C LEU A 252 14.16 1.08 9.40
N MET A 253 13.20 1.70 8.70
CA MET A 253 13.50 2.76 7.72
C MET A 253 14.26 3.92 8.36
N SER A 254 13.91 4.33 9.59
CA SER A 254 14.60 5.41 10.30
C SER A 254 16.09 5.12 10.55
N GLN A 255 16.45 3.83 10.60
CA GLN A 255 17.81 3.36 10.83
C GLN A 255 18.60 3.07 9.54
N LEU A 256 17.96 3.07 8.37
CA LEU A 256 18.64 2.96 7.08
C LEU A 256 19.15 4.33 6.62
N ASP A 257 20.17 4.33 5.78
CA ASP A 257 20.69 5.56 5.17
C ASP A 257 19.93 5.89 3.88
N LEU A 258 19.51 4.88 3.11
CA LEU A 258 18.78 5.05 1.86
C LEU A 258 17.72 3.96 1.69
N ILE A 259 16.55 4.37 1.21
CA ILE A 259 15.49 3.46 0.82
C ILE A 259 15.48 3.31 -0.71
N VAL A 260 15.18 2.12 -1.19
CA VAL A 260 15.05 1.82 -2.63
C VAL A 260 13.70 1.16 -2.90
N LEU A 261 13.02 1.59 -3.96
CA LEU A 261 11.81 0.96 -4.49
C LEU A 261 12.03 0.64 -5.97
N SER A 262 12.20 -0.64 -6.31
CA SER A 262 12.49 -1.12 -7.66
C SER A 262 11.27 -1.67 -8.40
N SER A 263 10.06 -1.24 -8.05
CA SER A 263 8.80 -1.79 -8.53
C SER A 263 8.63 -1.69 -10.05
N LEU A 264 7.94 -2.67 -10.65
CA LEU A 264 7.60 -2.70 -12.06
C LEU A 264 6.24 -2.06 -12.37
N TRP A 265 5.32 -2.06 -11.41
CA TRP A 265 4.02 -1.36 -11.44
C TRP A 265 3.49 -1.15 -10.04
N GLU A 266 2.77 -0.05 -9.82
CA GLU A 266 2.17 0.32 -8.53
C GLU A 266 0.78 0.95 -8.73
N GLY A 267 -0.02 0.98 -7.66
CA GLY A 267 -1.17 1.87 -7.58
C GLY A 267 -0.74 3.23 -7.05
N LEU A 268 -0.75 3.37 -5.74
CA LEU A 268 -0.05 4.42 -4.99
C LEU A 268 0.71 3.72 -3.86
N PRO A 269 2.05 3.54 -3.99
CA PRO A 269 2.82 2.72 -3.06
C PRO A 269 2.93 3.37 -1.69
N LEU A 270 2.81 2.58 -0.60
CA LEU A 270 3.00 3.08 0.76
C LEU A 270 4.49 3.27 1.11
N THR A 271 5.38 2.49 0.52
CA THR A 271 6.81 2.49 0.86
C THR A 271 7.48 3.87 0.76
N PRO A 272 7.27 4.68 -0.30
CA PRO A 272 7.79 6.06 -0.32
C PRO A 272 7.18 6.94 0.76
N ILE A 273 5.87 6.79 1.03
CA ILE A 273 5.16 7.56 2.04
C ILE A 273 5.69 7.20 3.45
N GLU A 274 5.93 5.91 3.71
CA GLU A 274 6.55 5.42 4.95
C GLU A 274 7.97 5.95 5.11
N ALA A 275 8.78 5.95 4.05
CA ALA A 275 10.13 6.53 4.07
C ALA A 275 10.09 8.03 4.38
N PHE A 276 9.20 8.78 3.73
CA PHE A 276 9.03 10.22 3.93
C PHE A 276 8.55 10.56 5.35
N SER A 277 7.69 9.71 5.93
CA SER A 277 7.19 9.89 7.30
C SER A 277 8.30 9.84 8.36
N VAL A 278 9.39 9.14 8.08
CA VAL A 278 10.58 9.06 8.95
C VAL A 278 11.72 9.97 8.48
N GLY A 279 11.43 10.89 7.55
CA GLY A 279 12.41 11.84 7.03
C GLY A 279 13.51 11.20 6.18
N LYS A 280 13.21 10.12 5.45
CA LYS A 280 14.14 9.47 4.52
C LYS A 280 13.76 9.75 3.09
N THR A 281 14.76 10.03 2.26
CA THR A 281 14.62 10.09 0.81
C THR A 281 14.69 8.69 0.19
N ILE A 282 14.43 8.59 -1.12
CA ILE A 282 14.30 7.32 -1.81
C ILE A 282 14.91 7.35 -3.23
N VAL A 283 15.45 6.23 -3.68
CA VAL A 283 15.60 5.94 -5.11
C VAL A 283 14.45 5.04 -5.52
N ALA A 284 13.64 5.47 -6.47
CA ALA A 284 12.47 4.72 -6.90
C ALA A 284 12.38 4.57 -8.41
N THR A 285 11.74 3.49 -8.87
CA THR A 285 11.35 3.38 -10.28
C THR A 285 10.16 4.31 -10.57
N GLY A 286 10.25 5.05 -11.67
CA GLY A 286 9.22 6.00 -12.12
C GLY A 286 8.02 5.29 -12.75
N VAL A 287 7.25 4.55 -11.97
CA VAL A 287 6.07 3.80 -12.42
C VAL A 287 4.81 4.30 -11.74
N ASP A 288 3.72 4.37 -12.51
CA ASP A 288 2.35 4.64 -12.02
C ASP A 288 2.30 5.70 -10.89
N GLY A 289 1.67 5.36 -9.78
CA GLY A 289 1.52 6.25 -8.63
C GLY A 289 2.81 6.60 -7.87
N THR A 290 3.95 5.97 -8.17
CA THR A 290 5.24 6.41 -7.63
C THR A 290 5.57 7.84 -8.07
N LEU A 291 5.21 8.19 -9.32
CA LEU A 291 5.39 9.53 -9.89
C LEU A 291 4.51 10.61 -9.23
N GLU A 292 3.49 10.21 -8.49
CA GLU A 292 2.63 11.13 -7.72
C GLU A 292 3.26 11.50 -6.36
N ILE A 293 4.19 10.66 -5.85
CA ILE A 293 4.82 10.82 -4.55
C ILE A 293 6.25 11.33 -4.68
N VAL A 294 7.04 10.70 -5.56
CA VAL A 294 8.47 10.99 -5.73
C VAL A 294 8.68 11.97 -6.86
N ARG A 295 9.25 13.13 -6.54
CA ARG A 295 9.64 14.20 -7.48
C ARG A 295 11.14 14.14 -7.70
N ASP A 296 11.56 13.80 -8.94
CA ASP A 296 12.98 13.58 -9.27
C ASP A 296 13.82 14.81 -9.00
N GLY A 297 14.88 14.65 -8.20
CA GLY A 297 15.78 15.73 -7.79
C GLY A 297 15.24 16.66 -6.69
N GLU A 298 14.01 16.47 -6.20
CA GLU A 298 13.42 17.29 -5.15
C GLU A 298 13.31 16.52 -3.82
N ASN A 299 12.54 15.42 -3.76
CA ASN A 299 12.34 14.62 -2.55
C ASN A 299 12.82 13.17 -2.69
N GLY A 300 13.44 12.83 -3.83
CA GLY A 300 14.00 11.53 -4.17
C GLY A 300 14.57 11.51 -5.57
N LEU A 301 15.07 10.37 -6.01
CA LEU A 301 15.57 10.18 -7.36
C LEU A 301 14.79 9.07 -8.07
N LEU A 302 14.46 9.32 -9.35
CA LEU A 302 13.74 8.37 -10.19
C LEU A 302 14.66 7.68 -11.19
N VAL A 303 14.34 6.43 -11.48
CA VAL A 303 14.98 5.61 -12.52
C VAL A 303 13.90 4.93 -13.37
N GLU A 304 14.25 4.53 -14.58
CA GLU A 304 13.35 3.70 -15.41
C GLU A 304 13.19 2.29 -14.81
N PRO A 305 12.00 1.68 -14.92
CA PRO A 305 11.82 0.31 -14.49
C PRO A 305 12.71 -0.65 -15.29
N ARG A 306 13.26 -1.66 -14.62
CA ARG A 306 14.22 -2.64 -15.14
C ARG A 306 15.60 -2.07 -15.53
N ASP A 307 15.93 -0.87 -15.06
CA ASP A 307 17.24 -0.24 -15.28
C ASP A 307 18.13 -0.42 -14.04
N GLU A 308 18.79 -1.57 -13.92
CA GLU A 308 19.73 -1.85 -12.84
C GLU A 308 20.96 -0.94 -12.86
N ALA A 309 21.39 -0.49 -14.03
CA ALA A 309 22.52 0.41 -14.15
C ALA A 309 22.18 1.83 -13.67
N GLY A 310 21.01 2.34 -14.04
CA GLY A 310 20.48 3.60 -13.55
C GLY A 310 20.26 3.56 -12.04
N LEU A 311 19.74 2.44 -11.52
CA LEU A 311 19.55 2.24 -10.08
C LEU A 311 20.85 2.30 -9.32
N ALA A 312 21.89 1.58 -9.80
CA ALA A 312 23.22 1.61 -9.21
C ALA A 312 23.81 3.03 -9.22
N LYS A 313 23.69 3.74 -10.34
CA LYS A 313 24.18 5.13 -10.49
C LYS A 313 23.54 6.08 -9.47
N LYS A 314 22.22 5.99 -9.28
CA LYS A 314 21.49 6.86 -8.33
C LYS A 314 21.82 6.51 -6.88
N ILE A 315 22.03 5.22 -6.56
CA ILE A 315 22.50 4.80 -5.24
C ILE A 315 23.91 5.37 -4.95
N CYS A 316 24.87 5.20 -5.88
CA CYS A 316 26.22 5.76 -5.73
C CYS A 316 26.15 7.29 -5.56
N TRP A 317 25.30 7.96 -6.34
CA TRP A 317 25.14 9.41 -6.22
C TRP A 317 24.77 9.84 -4.80
N PHE A 318 23.82 9.17 -4.12
CA PHE A 318 23.48 9.49 -2.74
C PHE A 318 24.63 9.27 -1.77
N ILE A 319 25.42 8.20 -1.93
CA ILE A 319 26.60 7.95 -1.08
C ILE A 319 27.63 9.07 -1.24
N GLU A 320 27.79 9.59 -2.45
CA GLU A 320 28.76 10.64 -2.79
C GLU A 320 28.29 12.06 -2.45
N HIS A 321 26.94 12.27 -2.28
CA HIS A 321 26.34 13.59 -2.10
C HIS A 321 25.48 13.68 -0.81
N PRO A 322 26.07 13.53 0.38
CA PRO A 322 25.31 13.45 1.62
C PRO A 322 24.58 14.76 1.97
N GLU A 323 25.08 15.91 1.52
CA GLU A 323 24.40 17.21 1.78
C GLU A 323 23.14 17.35 0.90
N ASP A 324 23.18 16.93 -0.36
CA ASP A 324 22.02 16.92 -1.23
C ASP A 324 20.97 15.90 -0.74
N GLN A 325 21.44 14.75 -0.20
CA GLN A 325 20.57 13.77 0.43
C GLN A 325 19.76 14.40 1.58
N LYS A 326 20.41 15.15 2.47
CA LYS A 326 19.73 15.83 3.59
C LYS A 326 18.68 16.83 3.12
N LEU A 327 18.97 17.59 2.04
CA LEU A 327 18.00 18.51 1.47
C LEU A 327 16.79 17.77 0.92
N MET A 328 16.99 16.64 0.23
CA MET A 328 15.91 15.81 -0.28
C MET A 328 15.12 15.13 0.87
N GLU A 329 15.78 14.72 1.95
CA GLU A 329 15.13 14.17 3.15
C GLU A 329 14.20 15.20 3.80
N GLN A 330 14.62 16.47 3.88
CA GLN A 330 13.76 17.56 4.36
C GLN A 330 12.54 17.72 3.46
N LYS A 331 12.74 17.75 2.13
CA LYS A 331 11.63 17.85 1.16
C LYS A 331 10.71 16.64 1.18
N ALA A 332 11.25 15.45 1.40
CA ALA A 332 10.48 14.24 1.57
C ALA A 332 9.55 14.34 2.79
N LYS A 333 10.05 14.84 3.91
CA LYS A 333 9.26 15.05 5.13
C LYS A 333 8.18 16.12 4.95
N GLU A 334 8.50 17.26 4.32
CA GLU A 334 7.51 18.29 3.96
C GLU A 334 6.40 17.70 3.07
N THR A 335 6.77 16.91 2.05
CA THR A 335 5.80 16.23 1.16
C THR A 335 4.87 15.27 1.95
N PHE A 336 5.41 14.54 2.90
CA PHE A 336 4.60 13.67 3.76
C PHE A 336 3.60 14.48 4.61
N GLU A 337 4.06 15.53 5.27
CA GLU A 337 3.23 16.35 6.15
C GLU A 337 2.09 17.04 5.38
N ASP A 338 2.39 17.55 4.18
CA ASP A 338 1.46 18.33 3.37
C ASP A 338 0.48 17.48 2.55
N GLU A 339 0.83 16.22 2.17
CA GLU A 339 0.06 15.50 1.17
C GLU A 339 -0.34 14.06 1.60
N PHE A 340 0.43 13.41 2.47
CA PHE A 340 0.29 11.97 2.74
C PHE A 340 0.17 11.59 4.21
N SER A 341 -0.10 12.56 5.09
CA SER A 341 -0.32 12.29 6.51
C SER A 341 -1.68 11.65 6.76
N PHE A 342 -1.76 10.89 7.86
CA PHE A 342 -3.00 10.24 8.28
C PHE A 342 -4.15 11.24 8.54
N ASP A 343 -3.84 12.45 9.00
CA ASP A 343 -4.85 13.49 9.26
C ASP A 343 -5.48 13.99 7.96
N ILE A 344 -4.69 14.14 6.89
CA ILE A 344 -5.19 14.49 5.56
C ILE A 344 -6.09 13.39 5.02
N LEU A 345 -5.69 12.12 5.17
CA LEU A 345 -6.53 10.98 4.80
C LEU A 345 -7.86 10.99 5.55
N ALA A 346 -7.80 11.19 6.88
CA ALA A 346 -8.97 11.21 7.74
C ALA A 346 -9.96 12.31 7.35
N GLN A 347 -9.44 13.52 7.11
CA GLN A 347 -10.25 14.65 6.66
C GLN A 347 -10.88 14.36 5.29
N SER A 348 -10.08 13.91 4.32
CA SER A 348 -10.53 13.64 2.95
C SER A 348 -11.64 12.59 2.88
N TYR A 349 -11.49 11.48 3.59
CA TYR A 349 -12.52 10.45 3.64
C TYR A 349 -13.77 10.92 4.41
N THR A 350 -13.59 11.65 5.51
CA THR A 350 -14.72 12.19 6.30
C THR A 350 -15.55 13.15 5.46
N ASP A 351 -14.91 14.09 4.76
CA ASP A 351 -15.60 15.05 3.89
C ASP A 351 -16.27 14.35 2.71
N TYR A 352 -15.60 13.38 2.09
CA TYR A 352 -16.18 12.58 1.03
C TYR A 352 -17.45 11.86 1.50
N TYR A 353 -17.42 11.19 2.65
CA TYR A 353 -18.60 10.51 3.18
C TYR A 353 -19.72 11.48 3.53
N ARG A 354 -19.41 12.65 4.08
CA ARG A 354 -20.42 13.69 4.35
C ARG A 354 -21.09 14.22 3.08
N SER A 355 -20.36 14.27 1.96
CA SER A 355 -20.88 14.74 0.67
C SER A 355 -21.82 13.75 -0.03
N LEU A 356 -21.81 12.48 0.36
CA LEU A 356 -22.70 11.44 -0.17
C LEU A 356 -24.12 11.52 0.47
#